data_9c0931d81711f15392577c5bfef892d8
#
_entry.id   9c0931d81711f15392577c5bfef892d8
#
_cell.length_a   1.000
_cell.length_b   1.000
_cell.length_c   1.000
_cell.angle_alpha   90.00
_cell.angle_beta   90.00
_cell.angle_gamma   90.00
#
_symmetry.space_group_name_H-M   'P 1'
#
loop_
_entity.id
_entity.type
_entity.pdbx_description
1 polymer ?
#
loop_
_entity_poly.entity_id
_entity_poly.type
_entity_poly.pdbx_seq_one_letter_code
_entity_poly.pdbx_strand_id
1 'polypeptide(L)'
;MALAVCGPFGASKEQSSGLYAMKMAERGFVTCAFDPSFTGESGGEPRRTSSPDINTEDFLAAVDYLSCLPDVDEEKIGIIGICGWGGIALNAAAVDPRIKATVASTMYDMCRVNGNGYFDENDSEEARYTARKAMAAERTKTARSGKLTQAGGVVDPLPADAPQFVKDY
;
A
#
# COMPACT_ATOMS: atom_id res chain seq x y z
N MET A 1 -2.32 -14.63 19.20
CA MET A 1 -2.39 -13.30 18.56
C MET A 1 -1.64 -13.37 17.24
N ALA A 2 -2.22 -12.83 16.19
CA ALA A 2 -1.63 -12.88 14.85
C ALA A 2 -1.50 -11.48 14.22
N LEU A 3 -0.54 -11.32 13.29
CA LEU A 3 -0.26 -10.05 12.62
C LEU A 3 -0.07 -10.28 11.11
N ALA A 4 -0.79 -9.53 10.30
CA ALA A 4 -0.51 -9.39 8.87
C ALA A 4 0.35 -8.13 8.63
N VAL A 5 1.38 -8.24 7.80
CA VAL A 5 2.37 -7.18 7.57
C VAL A 5 2.55 -6.92 6.08
N CYS A 6 2.44 -5.66 5.65
CA CYS A 6 2.67 -5.27 4.26
C CYS A 6 3.27 -3.86 4.13
N GLY A 7 3.99 -3.63 3.03
CA GLY A 7 4.60 -2.36 2.64
C GLY A 7 6.13 -2.38 2.70
N PRO A 8 6.81 -1.32 2.24
CA PRO A 8 6.29 -0.13 1.55
C PRO A 8 5.85 -0.40 0.10
N PHE A 9 5.38 0.65 -0.61
CA PHE A 9 5.07 0.53 -2.04
C PHE A 9 6.31 0.10 -2.84
N GLY A 10 6.11 -0.86 -3.76
CA GLY A 10 7.17 -1.38 -4.62
C GLY A 10 8.09 -2.41 -3.95
N ALA A 11 8.00 -2.61 -2.63
CA ALA A 11 8.76 -3.63 -1.93
C ALA A 11 8.10 -5.01 -2.03
N SER A 12 8.90 -6.06 -1.95
CA SER A 12 8.43 -7.43 -1.79
C SER A 12 8.35 -7.83 -0.30
N LYS A 13 7.61 -8.93 -0.04
CA LYS A 13 7.41 -9.47 1.31
C LYS A 13 8.71 -9.82 2.03
N GLU A 14 9.78 -10.11 1.30
CA GLU A 14 11.11 -10.45 1.86
C GLU A 14 11.84 -9.25 2.46
N GLN A 15 11.46 -8.04 2.07
CA GLN A 15 12.10 -6.80 2.54
C GLN A 15 11.55 -6.36 3.91
N SER A 16 11.10 -5.11 4.02
CA SER A 16 10.66 -4.55 5.31
C SER A 16 9.52 -5.34 5.95
N SER A 17 8.56 -5.81 5.16
CA SER A 17 7.44 -6.61 5.68
C SER A 17 7.92 -7.88 6.35
N GLY A 18 8.83 -8.61 5.69
CA GLY A 18 9.42 -9.83 6.24
C GLY A 18 10.24 -9.58 7.49
N LEU A 19 11.02 -8.49 7.52
CA LEU A 19 11.78 -8.11 8.71
C LEU A 19 10.86 -7.84 9.90
N TYR A 20 9.80 -7.04 9.70
CA TYR A 20 8.82 -6.77 10.77
C TYR A 20 8.12 -8.05 11.21
N ALA A 21 7.67 -8.88 10.26
CA ALA A 21 7.02 -10.15 10.57
C ALA A 21 7.94 -11.08 11.39
N MET A 22 9.20 -11.24 10.98
CA MET A 22 10.19 -12.04 11.71
C MET A 22 10.43 -11.50 13.13
N LYS A 23 10.59 -10.17 13.27
CA LYS A 23 10.82 -9.55 14.58
C LYS A 23 9.61 -9.65 15.52
N MET A 24 8.41 -9.71 14.98
CA MET A 24 7.20 -9.94 15.76
C MET A 24 7.01 -11.43 16.09
N ALA A 25 7.41 -12.34 15.18
CA ALA A 25 7.42 -13.77 15.46
C ALA A 25 8.37 -14.12 16.62
N GLU A 26 9.57 -13.50 16.68
CA GLU A 26 10.49 -13.62 17.81
C GLU A 26 9.86 -13.20 19.16
N ARG A 27 8.79 -12.42 19.13
CA ARG A 27 8.01 -11.95 20.30
C ARG A 27 6.77 -12.80 20.60
N GLY A 28 6.59 -13.89 19.87
CA GLY A 28 5.51 -14.86 20.11
C GLY A 28 4.22 -14.58 19.33
N PHE A 29 4.25 -13.75 18.29
CA PHE A 29 3.12 -13.58 17.40
C PHE A 29 3.16 -14.60 16.26
N VAL A 30 2.01 -15.06 15.81
CA VAL A 30 1.88 -15.69 14.49
C VAL A 30 1.89 -14.56 13.45
N THR A 31 2.76 -14.62 12.46
CA THR A 31 2.92 -13.51 11.51
C THR A 31 2.81 -13.94 10.07
N CYS A 32 2.22 -13.11 9.24
CA CYS A 32 2.10 -13.27 7.80
C CYS A 32 2.60 -11.99 7.11
N ALA A 33 3.72 -12.05 6.39
CA ALA A 33 4.11 -11.03 5.42
C ALA A 33 3.66 -11.48 4.04
N PHE A 34 3.10 -10.58 3.25
CA PHE A 34 2.58 -10.91 1.93
C PHE A 34 2.94 -9.87 0.88
N ASP A 35 3.03 -10.32 -0.37
CA ASP A 35 3.06 -9.44 -1.52
C ASP A 35 1.64 -9.01 -1.85
N PRO A 36 1.37 -7.72 -2.01
CA PRO A 36 0.03 -7.29 -2.41
C PRO A 36 -0.27 -7.63 -3.86
N SER A 37 -1.54 -7.59 -4.23
CA SER A 37 -1.97 -7.70 -5.62
C SER A 37 -1.12 -6.82 -6.53
N PHE A 38 -0.77 -7.32 -7.70
CA PHE A 38 0.05 -6.69 -8.74
C PHE A 38 1.57 -6.59 -8.43
N THR A 39 2.03 -7.05 -7.26
CA THR A 39 3.43 -6.89 -6.80
C THR A 39 4.04 -8.26 -6.45
N GLY A 40 5.36 -8.36 -6.52
CA GLY A 40 6.12 -9.55 -6.12
C GLY A 40 5.64 -10.82 -6.79
N GLU A 41 5.39 -11.87 -6.01
CA GLU A 41 4.88 -13.16 -6.47
C GLU A 41 3.35 -13.20 -6.58
N SER A 42 2.64 -12.19 -6.05
CA SER A 42 1.19 -12.10 -6.20
C SER A 42 0.79 -11.76 -7.62
N GLY A 43 -0.38 -12.24 -8.03
CA GLY A 43 -0.93 -12.05 -9.36
C GLY A 43 -1.50 -10.65 -9.60
N GLY A 44 -2.15 -10.51 -10.76
CA GLY A 44 -2.84 -9.30 -11.19
C GLY A 44 -2.11 -8.54 -12.29
N GLU A 45 -2.90 -7.94 -13.17
CA GLU A 45 -2.43 -7.08 -14.25
C GLU A 45 -3.23 -5.76 -14.25
N PRO A 46 -2.59 -4.64 -14.59
CA PRO A 46 -1.17 -4.49 -14.92
C PRO A 46 -0.27 -4.60 -13.69
N ARG A 47 0.96 -5.12 -13.88
CA ARG A 47 1.94 -5.25 -12.80
C ARG A 47 2.36 -3.88 -12.25
N ARG A 48 2.83 -3.88 -10.99
CA ARG A 48 3.33 -2.68 -10.29
C ARG A 48 2.28 -1.56 -10.22
N THR A 49 1.05 -1.95 -9.99
CA THR A 49 -0.07 -1.02 -9.79
C THR A 49 -0.46 -1.02 -8.32
N SER A 50 -0.79 0.15 -7.81
CA SER A 50 -1.42 0.30 -6.50
C SER A 50 -2.86 0.78 -6.67
N SER A 51 -3.77 0.14 -5.98
CA SER A 51 -5.19 0.51 -5.92
C SER A 51 -5.63 0.51 -4.46
N PRO A 52 -6.03 1.66 -3.90
CA PRO A 52 -6.49 1.72 -2.51
C PRO A 52 -7.57 0.69 -2.19
N ASP A 53 -8.52 0.48 -3.09
CA ASP A 53 -9.63 -0.45 -2.91
C ASP A 53 -9.13 -1.90 -2.89
N ILE A 54 -8.39 -2.32 -3.92
CA ILE A 54 -7.87 -3.68 -4.05
C ILE A 54 -6.85 -3.98 -2.94
N ASN A 55 -5.96 -3.03 -2.65
CA ASN A 55 -4.95 -3.25 -1.63
C ASN A 55 -5.53 -3.21 -0.20
N THR A 56 -6.67 -2.59 0.02
CA THR A 56 -7.45 -2.77 1.25
C THR A 56 -7.94 -4.22 1.36
N GLU A 57 -8.50 -4.77 0.29
CA GLU A 57 -8.91 -6.18 0.22
C GLU A 57 -7.74 -7.15 0.44
N ASP A 58 -6.53 -6.81 0.03
CA ASP A 58 -5.34 -7.64 0.29
C ASP A 58 -5.09 -7.81 1.81
N PHE A 59 -5.29 -6.75 2.63
CA PHE A 59 -5.24 -6.89 4.09
C PHE A 59 -6.39 -7.73 4.63
N LEU A 60 -7.61 -7.57 4.10
CA LEU A 60 -8.77 -8.35 4.52
C LEU A 60 -8.56 -9.83 4.21
N ALA A 61 -8.04 -10.15 3.03
CA ALA A 61 -7.67 -11.52 2.65
C ALA A 61 -6.57 -12.11 3.55
N ALA A 62 -5.60 -11.31 3.96
CA ALA A 62 -4.59 -11.74 4.92
C ALA A 62 -5.20 -12.01 6.31
N VAL A 63 -6.19 -11.22 6.73
CA VAL A 63 -6.97 -11.46 7.96
C VAL A 63 -7.79 -12.74 7.82
N ASP A 64 -8.44 -12.98 6.68
CA ASP A 64 -9.15 -14.23 6.40
C ASP A 64 -8.22 -15.43 6.54
N TYR A 65 -7.05 -15.36 5.92
CA TYR A 65 -6.05 -16.42 6.02
C TYR A 65 -5.64 -16.69 7.47
N LEU A 66 -5.31 -15.65 8.22
CA LEU A 66 -4.91 -15.80 9.63
C LEU A 66 -6.03 -16.36 10.49
N SER A 67 -7.28 -15.95 10.25
CA SER A 67 -8.45 -16.43 10.99
C SER A 67 -8.72 -17.93 10.77
N CYS A 68 -8.26 -18.47 9.62
CA CYS A 68 -8.40 -19.90 9.32
C CYS A 68 -7.30 -20.78 9.92
N LEU A 69 -6.27 -20.22 10.53
CA LEU A 69 -5.19 -20.99 11.13
C LEU A 69 -5.60 -21.54 12.51
N PRO A 70 -5.34 -22.85 12.79
CA PRO A 70 -5.83 -23.51 14.01
C PRO A 70 -5.25 -22.93 15.31
N ASP A 71 -4.07 -22.32 15.24
CA ASP A 71 -3.36 -21.74 16.40
C ASP A 71 -3.59 -20.23 16.55
N VAL A 72 -4.48 -19.64 15.76
CA VAL A 72 -4.82 -18.23 15.79
C VAL A 72 -6.16 -18.02 16.48
N ASP A 73 -6.19 -17.13 17.46
CA ASP A 73 -7.39 -16.60 18.07
C ASP A 73 -7.91 -15.46 17.17
N GLU A 74 -9.02 -15.69 16.48
CA GLU A 74 -9.63 -14.72 15.56
C GLU A 74 -10.00 -13.39 16.20
N GLU A 75 -10.19 -13.38 17.53
CA GLU A 75 -10.41 -12.16 18.31
C GLU A 75 -9.12 -11.40 18.65
N LYS A 76 -7.96 -11.86 18.17
CA LYS A 76 -6.65 -11.27 18.46
C LYS A 76 -5.78 -11.13 17.20
N ILE A 77 -6.35 -10.54 16.16
CA ILE A 77 -5.65 -10.26 14.91
C ILE A 77 -5.34 -8.75 14.83
N GLY A 78 -4.13 -8.42 14.43
CA GLY A 78 -3.70 -7.07 14.14
C GLY A 78 -3.02 -6.98 12.78
N ILE A 79 -2.78 -5.76 12.32
CA ILE A 79 -2.09 -5.50 11.05
C ILE A 79 -1.00 -4.44 11.22
N ILE A 80 0.04 -4.54 10.40
CA ILE A 80 1.12 -3.56 10.31
C ILE A 80 1.23 -3.11 8.86
N GLY A 81 0.99 -1.83 8.61
CA GLY A 81 1.21 -1.17 7.33
C GLY A 81 2.43 -0.25 7.39
N ILE A 82 3.32 -0.34 6.41
CA ILE A 82 4.57 0.41 6.37
C ILE A 82 4.53 1.40 5.20
N CYS A 83 4.92 2.66 5.43
CA CYS A 83 4.93 3.72 4.43
C CYS A 83 3.51 3.98 3.87
N GLY A 84 3.28 4.01 2.57
CA GLY A 84 1.94 4.16 1.99
C GLY A 84 0.94 3.08 2.41
N TRP A 85 1.41 1.89 2.76
CA TRP A 85 0.58 0.81 3.31
C TRP A 85 0.07 1.09 4.73
N GLY A 86 0.65 2.06 5.44
CA GLY A 86 0.10 2.54 6.70
C GLY A 86 -1.31 3.12 6.55
N GLY A 87 -1.53 3.94 5.51
CA GLY A 87 -2.86 4.46 5.18
C GLY A 87 -3.85 3.37 4.77
N ILE A 88 -3.40 2.39 3.96
CA ILE A 88 -4.22 1.23 3.56
C ILE A 88 -4.58 0.38 4.78
N ALA A 89 -3.66 0.18 5.72
CA ALA A 89 -3.93 -0.54 6.96
C ALA A 89 -5.01 0.16 7.81
N LEU A 90 -4.97 1.49 7.92
CA LEU A 90 -6.01 2.24 8.60
C LEU A 90 -7.36 2.10 7.91
N ASN A 91 -7.39 2.10 6.57
CA ASN A 91 -8.62 1.90 5.81
C ASN A 91 -9.18 0.48 6.03
N ALA A 92 -8.34 -0.55 6.01
CA ALA A 92 -8.74 -1.93 6.31
C ALA A 92 -9.31 -2.05 7.73
N ALA A 93 -8.66 -1.45 8.72
CA ALA A 93 -9.13 -1.45 10.11
C ALA A 93 -10.46 -0.70 10.29
N ALA A 94 -10.74 0.29 9.45
CA ALA A 94 -12.00 1.03 9.50
C ALA A 94 -13.20 0.22 8.99
N VAL A 95 -12.95 -0.79 8.15
CA VAL A 95 -14.03 -1.58 7.53
C VAL A 95 -14.13 -3.00 8.07
N ASP A 96 -13.08 -3.56 8.70
CA ASP A 96 -13.09 -4.91 9.24
C ASP A 96 -12.92 -4.94 10.77
N PRO A 97 -13.98 -5.24 11.54
CA PRO A 97 -13.93 -5.27 13.00
C PRO A 97 -13.10 -6.42 13.59
N ARG A 98 -12.65 -7.38 12.78
CA ARG A 98 -11.73 -8.44 13.21
C ARG A 98 -10.32 -7.91 13.46
N ILE A 99 -9.97 -6.77 12.87
CA ILE A 99 -8.70 -6.10 13.10
C ILE A 99 -8.74 -5.34 14.42
N LYS A 100 -8.09 -5.90 15.45
CA LYS A 100 -8.11 -5.36 16.82
C LYS A 100 -7.00 -4.37 17.13
N ALA A 101 -5.93 -4.38 16.32
CA ALA A 101 -4.80 -3.47 16.49
C ALA A 101 -4.20 -3.14 15.13
N THR A 102 -3.81 -1.88 14.93
CA THR A 102 -3.19 -1.42 13.71
C THR A 102 -1.96 -0.59 14.02
N VAL A 103 -0.86 -0.91 13.33
CA VAL A 103 0.34 -0.10 13.34
C VAL A 103 0.54 0.50 11.96
N ALA A 104 0.58 1.82 11.89
CA ALA A 104 0.92 2.58 10.69
C ALA A 104 2.34 3.15 10.86
N SER A 105 3.33 2.42 10.38
CA SER A 105 4.74 2.80 10.50
C SER A 105 5.16 3.72 9.37
N THR A 106 5.78 4.87 9.68
CA THR A 106 6.26 5.84 8.68
C THR A 106 5.21 6.19 7.62
N MET A 107 3.96 6.34 8.07
CA MET A 107 2.79 6.46 7.19
C MET A 107 2.82 7.74 6.34
N TYR A 108 2.43 7.58 5.08
CA TYR A 108 2.01 8.68 4.23
C TYR A 108 0.49 8.63 4.01
N ASP A 109 -0.16 9.77 4.12
CA ASP A 109 -1.51 9.95 3.56
C ASP A 109 -1.38 10.12 2.04
N MET A 110 -1.48 9.01 1.33
CA MET A 110 -1.28 8.99 -0.12
C MET A 110 -2.34 9.80 -0.86
N CYS A 111 -3.56 9.91 -0.33
CA CYS A 111 -4.60 10.74 -0.92
C CYS A 111 -4.25 12.22 -0.81
N ARG A 112 -3.78 12.66 0.34
CA ARG A 112 -3.37 14.05 0.57
C ARG A 112 -2.13 14.40 -0.24
N VAL A 113 -1.10 13.54 -0.23
CA VAL A 113 0.12 13.76 -1.03
C VAL A 113 -0.19 13.86 -2.51
N ASN A 114 -1.01 12.97 -3.06
CA ASN A 114 -1.39 13.03 -4.47
C ASN A 114 -2.30 14.22 -4.80
N GLY A 115 -3.11 14.67 -3.85
CA GLY A 115 -4.03 15.79 -4.06
C GLY A 115 -3.40 17.17 -3.86
N ASN A 116 -2.50 17.28 -2.89
CA ASN A 116 -2.00 18.56 -2.41
C ASN A 116 -0.48 18.73 -2.56
N GLY A 117 0.24 17.68 -2.95
CA GLY A 117 1.71 17.66 -2.94
C GLY A 117 2.28 17.42 -1.54
N TYR A 118 3.59 17.32 -1.45
CA TYR A 118 4.29 17.22 -0.16
C TYR A 118 4.09 18.51 0.62
N PHE A 119 3.79 18.39 1.91
CA PHE A 119 3.55 19.53 2.82
C PHE A 119 2.43 20.47 2.37
N ASP A 120 1.49 19.97 1.55
CA ASP A 120 0.40 20.72 0.95
C ASP A 120 0.87 21.91 0.07
N GLU A 121 2.06 21.85 -0.48
CA GLU A 121 2.67 22.93 -1.28
C GLU A 121 1.87 23.30 -2.53
N ASN A 122 1.03 22.37 -3.02
CA ASN A 122 0.18 22.51 -4.20
C ASN A 122 -1.31 22.45 -3.85
N ASP A 123 -1.71 22.79 -2.63
CA ASP A 123 -3.12 22.75 -2.21
C ASP A 123 -3.95 23.80 -2.95
N SER A 124 -4.52 23.39 -4.07
CA SER A 124 -5.36 24.20 -4.95
C SER A 124 -6.46 23.33 -5.56
N GLU A 125 -7.71 23.76 -5.41
CA GLU A 125 -8.85 23.06 -6.04
C GLU A 125 -8.74 23.08 -7.56
N GLU A 126 -8.25 24.16 -8.14
CA GLU A 126 -8.04 24.26 -9.60
C GLU A 126 -6.96 23.27 -10.06
N ALA A 127 -5.85 23.13 -9.32
CA ALA A 127 -4.81 22.16 -9.64
C ALA A 127 -5.35 20.72 -9.54
N ARG A 128 -6.08 20.40 -8.47
CA ARG A 128 -6.72 19.09 -8.29
C ARG A 128 -7.74 18.78 -9.41
N TYR A 129 -8.56 19.76 -9.78
CA TYR A 129 -9.51 19.60 -10.89
C TYR A 129 -8.78 19.33 -12.21
N THR A 130 -7.74 20.10 -12.51
CA THR A 130 -6.93 19.95 -13.71
C THR A 130 -6.28 18.58 -13.78
N ALA A 131 -5.71 18.11 -12.67
CA ALA A 131 -5.12 16.77 -12.58
C ALA A 131 -6.18 15.68 -12.82
N ARG A 132 -7.35 15.76 -12.16
CA ARG A 132 -8.46 14.80 -12.37
C ARG A 132 -8.94 14.79 -13.83
N LYS A 133 -9.02 15.95 -14.45
CA LYS A 133 -9.40 16.07 -15.87
C LYS A 133 -8.40 15.40 -16.80
N ALA A 134 -7.09 15.57 -16.53
CA ALA A 134 -6.03 14.92 -17.30
C ALA A 134 -6.08 13.39 -17.13
N MET A 135 -6.23 12.89 -15.90
CA MET A 135 -6.40 11.46 -15.63
C MET A 135 -7.64 10.87 -16.31
N ALA A 136 -8.76 11.58 -16.31
CA ALA A 136 -9.99 11.14 -16.97
C ALA A 136 -9.81 11.08 -18.50
N ALA A 137 -9.08 12.02 -19.08
CA ALA A 137 -8.77 12.00 -20.51
C ALA A 137 -7.87 10.80 -20.88
N GLU A 138 -6.85 10.51 -20.06
CA GLU A 138 -5.97 9.35 -20.28
C GLU A 138 -6.74 8.03 -20.11
N ARG A 139 -7.64 7.93 -19.13
CA ARG A 139 -8.55 6.79 -18.98
C ARG A 139 -9.40 6.55 -20.22
N THR A 140 -9.93 7.62 -20.82
CA THR A 140 -10.70 7.54 -22.08
C THR A 140 -9.84 7.06 -23.23
N LYS A 141 -8.61 7.54 -23.34
CA LYS A 141 -7.65 7.12 -24.36
C LYS A 141 -7.30 5.63 -24.22
N THR A 142 -7.03 5.19 -22.99
CA THR A 142 -6.81 3.77 -22.65
C THR A 142 -8.01 2.92 -23.07
N ALA A 143 -9.22 3.33 -22.73
CA ALA A 143 -10.44 2.59 -23.08
C ALA A 143 -10.63 2.44 -24.60
N ARG A 144 -10.26 3.46 -25.37
CA ARG A 144 -10.34 3.43 -26.85
C ARG A 144 -9.25 2.60 -27.51
N SER A 145 -8.04 2.63 -26.97
CA SER A 145 -6.87 2.00 -27.59
C SER A 145 -6.60 0.59 -27.08
N GLY A 146 -7.14 0.21 -25.92
CA GLY A 146 -6.77 -1.02 -25.18
C GLY A 146 -5.33 -0.98 -24.64
N LYS A 147 -4.63 0.15 -24.72
CA LYS A 147 -3.25 0.30 -24.25
C LYS A 147 -3.23 1.15 -22.99
N LEU A 148 -2.82 0.52 -21.88
CA LEU A 148 -2.63 1.21 -20.61
C LEU A 148 -1.37 2.08 -20.67
N THR A 149 -1.49 3.32 -20.21
CA THR A 149 -0.35 4.19 -19.91
C THR A 149 -0.16 4.18 -18.40
N GLN A 150 1.01 3.75 -17.94
CA GLN A 150 1.41 3.86 -16.54
C GLN A 150 2.10 5.20 -16.30
N ALA A 151 1.79 5.84 -15.18
CA ALA A 151 2.57 6.97 -14.70
C ALA A 151 3.91 6.49 -14.14
N GLY A 152 4.87 7.40 -13.99
CA GLY A 152 6.13 7.11 -13.34
C GLY A 152 5.97 6.61 -11.91
N GLY A 153 6.88 5.75 -11.48
CA GLY A 153 6.93 5.17 -10.15
C GLY A 153 8.14 5.63 -9.35
N VAL A 154 8.22 5.17 -8.12
CA VAL A 154 9.31 5.51 -7.18
C VAL A 154 10.69 5.08 -7.71
N VAL A 155 10.72 4.05 -8.54
CA VAL A 155 11.96 3.48 -9.12
C VAL A 155 12.30 3.98 -10.51
N ASP A 156 11.56 4.97 -11.01
CA ASP A 156 11.85 5.57 -12.31
C ASP A 156 13.16 6.39 -12.26
N PRO A 157 13.80 6.64 -13.41
CA PRO A 157 14.98 7.48 -13.44
C PRO A 157 14.70 8.82 -12.78
N LEU A 158 15.40 9.10 -11.70
CA LEU A 158 15.26 10.36 -10.98
C LEU A 158 15.98 11.48 -11.72
N PRO A 159 15.42 12.73 -11.69
CA PRO A 159 16.14 13.92 -12.14
C PRO A 159 17.50 14.06 -11.44
N ALA A 160 18.50 14.59 -12.15
CA ALA A 160 19.85 14.75 -11.58
C ALA A 160 19.86 15.67 -10.33
N ASP A 161 18.95 16.61 -10.28
CA ASP A 161 18.74 17.57 -9.21
C ASP A 161 17.75 17.12 -8.13
N ALA A 162 17.28 15.84 -8.19
CA ALA A 162 16.39 15.31 -7.16
C ALA A 162 17.02 15.46 -5.75
N PRO A 163 16.22 15.77 -4.73
CA PRO A 163 16.69 15.85 -3.34
C PRO A 163 17.36 14.54 -2.89
N GLN A 164 18.34 14.63 -2.00
CA GLN A 164 19.13 13.47 -1.58
C GLN A 164 18.23 12.36 -0.99
N PHE A 165 17.26 12.72 -0.13
CA PHE A 165 16.36 11.72 0.46
C PHE A 165 15.53 10.92 -0.59
N VAL A 166 15.28 11.52 -1.77
CA VAL A 166 14.60 10.85 -2.89
C VAL A 166 15.55 9.89 -3.61
N LYS A 167 16.84 10.24 -3.67
CA LYS A 167 17.88 9.38 -4.28
C LYS A 167 18.24 8.19 -3.41
N ASP A 168 18.08 8.33 -2.09
CA ASP A 168 18.41 7.31 -1.10
C ASP A 168 17.27 6.29 -0.93
N TYR A 169 16.07 6.57 -1.45
CA TYR A 169 14.91 5.69 -1.42
C TYR A 169 14.97 4.64 -2.53
#